data_1446673a3f185bfc50b139bc7650e157
#
_entry.id   1446673a3f185bfc50b139bc7650e157
#
_cell.length_a   1.000
_cell.length_b   1.000
_cell.length_c   1.000
_cell.angle_alpha   90.00
_cell.angle_beta   90.00
_cell.angle_gamma   90.00
#
_symmetry.space_group_name_H-M   'P 1'
#
loop_
_entity.id
_entity.type
_entity.pdbx_description
1 polymer ?
#
loop_
_entity_poly.entity_id
_entity_poly.type
_entity_poly.pdbx_seq_one_letter_code
_entity_poly.pdbx_strand_id
1 'polypeptide(L)'
;PFNLGALLGDRIRMSEWYNNPKVFIRSLATRGSLGGLHPKIIEITDLMKLGGFDYIIVETVGVGQSEIEIAGLADITIVVVVPEAGDEVQTMKAGLMEIADVFVVNKADRPGADLFVKNLRLMLAPAFHNHSMPVPVIKTVASQKKGITELMKTITGSFEKIKDNEKRSWLLAEKAFH
;
A
#
# COMPACT_ATOMS: atom_id res chain seq x y z
N PRO A 1 -2.12 -14.42 -11.17
CA PRO A 1 -2.06 -15.85 -11.52
C PRO A 1 -2.51 -16.08 -12.95
N PHE A 2 -1.80 -16.94 -13.66
CA PHE A 2 -2.02 -17.25 -15.08
C PHE A 2 -3.40 -17.88 -15.38
N ASN A 3 -4.17 -18.28 -14.35
CA ASN A 3 -5.44 -18.98 -14.47
C ASN A 3 -6.67 -18.09 -14.21
N LEU A 4 -6.58 -16.78 -14.38
CA LEU A 4 -7.72 -15.84 -14.28
C LEU A 4 -8.52 -15.89 -12.95
N GLY A 5 -8.05 -16.64 -11.95
CA GLY A 5 -8.68 -16.77 -10.63
C GLY A 5 -7.95 -15.98 -9.54
N ALA A 6 -8.68 -15.52 -8.53
CA ALA A 6 -8.09 -14.91 -7.35
C ALA A 6 -7.46 -15.97 -6.44
N LEU A 7 -6.27 -15.67 -5.88
CA LEU A 7 -5.66 -16.51 -4.85
C LEU A 7 -6.45 -16.35 -3.54
N LEU A 8 -6.89 -17.48 -2.99
CA LEU A 8 -7.69 -17.51 -1.76
C LEU A 8 -6.83 -17.57 -0.48
N GLY A 9 -5.51 -17.80 -0.62
CA GLY A 9 -4.63 -18.09 0.51
C GLY A 9 -4.61 -17.00 1.58
N ASP A 10 -4.54 -15.73 1.18
CA ASP A 10 -4.51 -14.61 2.13
C ASP A 10 -5.86 -14.40 2.80
N ARG A 11 -6.94 -14.59 2.06
CA ARG A 11 -8.30 -14.54 2.61
C ARG A 11 -8.50 -15.61 3.69
N ILE A 12 -8.00 -16.83 3.49
CA ILE A 12 -8.11 -17.91 4.48
C ILE A 12 -7.42 -17.53 5.80
N ARG A 13 -6.27 -16.85 5.74
CA ARG A 13 -5.56 -16.36 6.93
C ARG A 13 -6.35 -15.34 7.74
N MET A 14 -7.32 -14.68 7.14
CA MET A 14 -8.18 -13.69 7.77
C MET A 14 -9.55 -14.26 8.16
N SER A 15 -9.69 -15.58 8.24
CA SER A 15 -10.96 -16.26 8.52
C SER A 15 -11.61 -15.88 9.86
N GLU A 16 -10.80 -15.48 10.85
CA GLU A 16 -11.29 -14.98 12.14
C GLU A 16 -12.19 -13.74 12.02
N TRP A 17 -12.07 -12.98 10.92
CA TRP A 17 -12.80 -11.75 10.68
C TRP A 17 -14.08 -11.93 9.85
N TYR A 18 -14.34 -13.12 9.29
CA TYR A 18 -15.47 -13.34 8.37
C TYR A 18 -16.84 -13.08 8.99
N ASN A 19 -16.97 -13.32 10.28
CA ASN A 19 -18.23 -13.13 11.00
C ASN A 19 -18.33 -11.74 11.66
N ASN A 20 -17.33 -10.88 11.49
CA ASN A 20 -17.37 -9.53 12.04
C ASN A 20 -18.19 -8.62 11.11
N PRO A 21 -19.33 -8.06 11.55
CA PRO A 21 -20.19 -7.24 10.70
C PRO A 21 -19.55 -5.92 10.24
N LYS A 22 -18.43 -5.52 10.85
CA LYS A 22 -17.67 -4.31 10.50
C LYS A 22 -16.51 -4.58 9.55
N VAL A 23 -16.29 -5.84 9.15
CA VAL A 23 -15.17 -6.23 8.30
C VAL A 23 -15.69 -6.94 7.05
N PHE A 24 -15.29 -6.43 5.89
CA PHE A 24 -15.53 -7.05 4.60
C PHE A 24 -14.20 -7.38 3.93
N ILE A 25 -14.01 -8.62 3.47
CA ILE A 25 -12.76 -9.07 2.84
C ILE A 25 -13.10 -9.72 1.50
N ARG A 26 -12.48 -9.23 0.43
CA ARG A 26 -12.67 -9.77 -0.92
C ARG A 26 -11.35 -9.87 -1.68
N SER A 27 -11.04 -11.05 -2.20
CA SER A 27 -9.97 -11.24 -3.18
C SER A 27 -10.52 -10.98 -4.58
N LEU A 28 -9.77 -10.20 -5.36
CA LEU A 28 -10.10 -9.83 -6.73
C LEU A 28 -9.02 -10.36 -7.67
N ALA A 29 -9.42 -10.95 -8.79
CA ALA A 29 -8.49 -11.35 -9.84
C ALA A 29 -8.24 -10.17 -10.78
N THR A 30 -6.98 -9.96 -11.19
CA THR A 30 -6.60 -8.90 -12.13
C THR A 30 -7.12 -9.13 -13.54
N ARG A 31 -7.45 -10.36 -13.90
CA ARG A 31 -7.99 -10.77 -15.21
C ARG A 31 -7.18 -10.28 -16.41
N GLY A 32 -5.85 -10.24 -16.26
CA GLY A 32 -4.95 -9.77 -17.31
C GLY A 32 -4.84 -8.25 -17.44
N SER A 33 -5.43 -7.48 -16.51
CA SER A 33 -5.18 -6.05 -16.42
C SER A 33 -3.69 -5.80 -16.20
N LEU A 34 -3.11 -4.99 -17.06
CA LEU A 34 -1.78 -4.41 -16.84
C LEU A 34 -1.94 -3.50 -15.62
N GLY A 35 -1.08 -3.60 -14.64
CA GLY A 35 -1.19 -2.74 -13.47
C GLY A 35 -1.61 -3.43 -12.17
N GLY A 36 -1.87 -4.76 -12.18
CA GLY A 36 -2.09 -5.57 -10.97
C GLY A 36 -3.39 -5.30 -10.22
N LEU A 37 -4.19 -4.33 -10.65
CA LEU A 37 -5.50 -4.02 -10.08
C LEU A 37 -6.62 -4.66 -10.89
N HIS A 38 -7.74 -4.94 -10.24
CA HIS A 38 -8.93 -5.39 -10.94
C HIS A 38 -9.52 -4.24 -11.79
N PRO A 39 -9.96 -4.46 -13.05
CA PRO A 39 -10.47 -3.40 -13.93
C PRO A 39 -11.60 -2.55 -13.32
N LYS A 40 -12.37 -3.13 -12.41
CA LYS A 40 -13.48 -2.48 -11.70
C LYS A 40 -13.14 -2.04 -10.28
N ILE A 41 -11.85 -1.78 -9.99
CA ILE A 41 -11.43 -1.46 -8.61
C ILE A 41 -12.01 -0.11 -8.14
N ILE A 42 -12.14 0.86 -9.04
CA ILE A 42 -12.70 2.17 -8.70
C ILE A 42 -14.16 2.02 -8.28
N GLU A 43 -14.97 1.35 -9.10
CA GLU A 43 -16.39 1.14 -8.81
C GLU A 43 -16.60 0.32 -7.54
N ILE A 44 -15.71 -0.66 -7.28
CA ILE A 44 -15.75 -1.47 -6.06
C ILE A 44 -15.44 -0.61 -4.84
N THR A 45 -14.40 0.23 -4.89
CA THR A 45 -14.06 1.12 -3.78
C THR A 45 -15.15 2.17 -3.53
N ASP A 46 -15.81 2.65 -4.58
CA ASP A 46 -16.94 3.58 -4.44
C ASP A 46 -18.15 2.91 -3.77
N LEU A 47 -18.48 1.67 -4.13
CA LEU A 47 -19.51 0.90 -3.45
C LEU A 47 -19.18 0.68 -1.97
N MET A 48 -17.91 0.41 -1.64
CA MET A 48 -17.50 0.26 -0.24
C MET A 48 -17.62 1.57 0.54
N LYS A 49 -17.32 2.72 -0.06
CA LYS A 49 -17.55 4.03 0.55
C LYS A 49 -19.04 4.25 0.85
N LEU A 50 -19.92 3.92 -0.10
CA LEU A 50 -21.37 3.97 0.11
C LEU A 50 -21.83 2.99 1.20
N GLY A 51 -21.14 1.89 1.39
CA GLY A 51 -21.37 0.91 2.46
C GLY A 51 -20.99 1.40 3.86
N GLY A 52 -20.41 2.59 3.99
CA GLY A 52 -20.09 3.22 5.27
C GLY A 52 -18.85 2.65 5.96
N PHE A 53 -17.89 2.10 5.21
CA PHE A 53 -16.59 1.68 5.77
C PHE A 53 -15.69 2.89 6.04
N ASP A 54 -15.13 2.97 7.24
CA ASP A 54 -14.20 4.02 7.65
C ASP A 54 -12.84 3.89 6.93
N TYR A 55 -12.40 2.66 6.63
CA TYR A 55 -11.14 2.36 5.97
C TYR A 55 -11.35 1.34 4.87
N ILE A 56 -10.78 1.60 3.71
CA ILE A 56 -10.74 0.69 2.57
C ILE A 56 -9.28 0.40 2.27
N ILE A 57 -8.84 -0.83 2.54
CA ILE A 57 -7.47 -1.27 2.28
C ILE A 57 -7.43 -2.02 0.97
N VAL A 58 -6.66 -1.52 0.00
CA VAL A 58 -6.42 -2.19 -1.27
C VAL A 58 -5.01 -2.75 -1.25
N GLU A 59 -4.88 -4.07 -1.20
CA GLU A 59 -3.60 -4.77 -1.25
C GLU A 59 -3.27 -5.16 -2.68
N THR A 60 -2.05 -4.86 -3.11
CA THR A 60 -1.51 -5.28 -4.40
C THR A 60 -0.50 -6.41 -4.21
N VAL A 61 -0.43 -7.31 -5.20
CA VAL A 61 0.62 -8.33 -5.25
C VAL A 61 1.89 -7.67 -5.79
N GLY A 62 2.98 -7.65 -5.01
CA GLY A 62 4.23 -6.96 -5.30
C GLY A 62 5.04 -7.54 -6.48
N VAL A 63 4.40 -7.78 -7.63
CA VAL A 63 5.03 -8.28 -8.85
C VAL A 63 4.68 -7.38 -10.05
N GLY A 64 5.63 -6.57 -10.47
CA GLY A 64 5.55 -5.84 -11.72
C GLY A 64 5.29 -4.34 -11.58
N GLN A 65 4.98 -3.68 -12.69
CA GLN A 65 4.85 -2.21 -12.79
C GLN A 65 3.50 -1.66 -12.31
N SER A 66 2.71 -2.49 -11.64
CA SER A 66 1.34 -2.23 -11.20
C SER A 66 1.21 -1.24 -10.05
N GLU A 67 2.33 -0.92 -9.45
CA GLU A 67 2.38 -0.21 -8.16
C GLU A 67 2.02 1.27 -8.31
N ILE A 68 2.21 1.84 -9.50
CA ILE A 68 1.91 3.25 -9.79
C ILE A 68 0.40 3.51 -9.83
N GLU A 69 -0.40 2.58 -10.35
CA GLU A 69 -1.85 2.74 -10.43
C GLU A 69 -2.53 2.83 -9.07
N ILE A 70 -1.99 2.12 -8.05
CA ILE A 70 -2.54 2.19 -6.69
C ILE A 70 -2.40 3.59 -6.08
N ALA A 71 -1.33 4.31 -6.40
CA ALA A 71 -1.10 5.66 -5.89
C ALA A 71 -2.14 6.66 -6.38
N GLY A 72 -2.70 6.45 -7.58
CA GLY A 72 -3.81 7.24 -8.08
C GLY A 72 -5.15 6.90 -7.44
N LEU A 73 -5.33 5.66 -6.96
CA LEU A 73 -6.56 5.19 -6.34
C LEU A 73 -6.64 5.53 -4.84
N ALA A 74 -5.54 5.35 -4.12
CA ALA A 74 -5.49 5.45 -2.67
C ALA A 74 -5.28 6.89 -2.19
N ASP A 75 -5.90 7.25 -1.08
CA ASP A 75 -5.64 8.52 -0.39
C ASP A 75 -4.25 8.50 0.25
N ILE A 76 -3.82 7.33 0.76
CA ILE A 76 -2.49 7.09 1.33
C ILE A 76 -1.91 5.80 0.77
N THR A 77 -0.70 5.89 0.23
CA THR A 77 0.06 4.75 -0.28
C THR A 77 1.10 4.30 0.74
N ILE A 78 1.00 3.05 1.17
CA ILE A 78 1.92 2.43 2.13
C ILE A 78 2.76 1.39 1.40
N VAL A 79 4.08 1.57 1.37
CA VAL A 79 5.01 0.57 0.84
C VAL A 79 5.55 -0.27 1.98
N VAL A 80 5.28 -1.59 1.92
CA VAL A 80 5.72 -2.54 2.94
C VAL A 80 6.91 -3.33 2.41
N VAL A 81 8.03 -3.26 3.14
CA VAL A 81 9.27 -3.97 2.83
C VAL A 81 9.72 -4.82 4.03
N VAL A 82 10.65 -5.74 3.80
CA VAL A 82 11.22 -6.61 4.85
C VAL A 82 12.74 -6.53 4.82
N PRO A 83 13.45 -6.73 5.96
CA PRO A 83 14.92 -6.59 6.04
C PRO A 83 15.68 -7.52 5.10
N GLU A 84 15.12 -8.69 4.77
CA GLU A 84 15.75 -9.66 3.88
C GLU A 84 15.80 -9.23 2.42
N ALA A 85 15.01 -8.22 2.07
CA ALA A 85 14.99 -7.64 0.73
C ALA A 85 16.13 -6.61 0.49
N GLY A 86 17.30 -6.80 1.12
CA GLY A 86 18.42 -5.85 1.06
C GLY A 86 18.84 -5.48 -0.36
N ASP A 87 18.93 -6.47 -1.25
CA ASP A 87 19.24 -6.24 -2.67
C ASP A 87 18.07 -5.62 -3.43
N GLU A 88 16.83 -5.93 -3.03
CA GLU A 88 15.63 -5.37 -3.63
C GLU A 88 15.47 -3.87 -3.31
N VAL A 89 15.94 -3.41 -2.15
CA VAL A 89 15.92 -1.97 -1.81
C VAL A 89 16.84 -1.18 -2.73
N GLN A 90 18.01 -1.74 -3.09
CA GLN A 90 18.91 -1.10 -4.06
C GLN A 90 18.34 -1.08 -5.46
N THR A 91 17.48 -2.05 -5.79
CA THR A 91 16.77 -2.15 -7.07
C THR A 91 15.35 -1.58 -7.00
N MET A 92 14.93 -1.06 -5.82
CA MET A 92 13.63 -0.41 -5.67
C MET A 92 13.52 0.72 -6.67
N LYS A 93 12.54 0.58 -7.56
CA LYS A 93 12.33 1.54 -8.65
C LYS A 93 12.07 2.93 -8.07
N ALA A 94 12.65 3.94 -8.69
CA ALA A 94 12.43 5.35 -8.31
C ALA A 94 10.93 5.67 -8.17
N GLY A 95 10.08 5.09 -9.03
CA GLY A 95 8.64 5.26 -8.96
C GLY A 95 7.99 4.85 -7.63
N LEU A 96 8.45 3.76 -6.97
CA LEU A 96 7.93 3.38 -5.66
C LEU A 96 8.30 4.37 -4.57
N MET A 97 9.48 4.97 -4.66
CA MET A 97 9.91 6.00 -3.71
C MET A 97 9.12 7.30 -3.86
N GLU A 98 8.69 7.61 -5.07
CA GLU A 98 7.93 8.83 -5.38
C GLU A 98 6.46 8.74 -4.97
N ILE A 99 5.86 7.53 -5.03
CA ILE A 99 4.43 7.33 -4.74
C ILE A 99 4.13 7.03 -3.28
N ALA A 100 5.14 6.64 -2.49
CA ALA A 100 4.96 6.23 -1.10
C ALA A 100 4.72 7.43 -0.18
N ASP A 101 3.61 7.41 0.54
CA ASP A 101 3.34 8.36 1.64
C ASP A 101 3.92 7.85 2.96
N VAL A 102 4.06 6.51 3.12
CA VAL A 102 4.63 5.86 4.31
C VAL A 102 5.40 4.61 3.89
N PHE A 103 6.59 4.41 4.43
CA PHE A 103 7.30 3.12 4.38
C PHE A 103 7.11 2.35 5.68
N VAL A 104 6.83 1.05 5.55
CA VAL A 104 6.76 0.12 6.67
C VAL A 104 7.82 -0.95 6.50
N VAL A 105 8.76 -1.03 7.44
CA VAL A 105 9.72 -2.14 7.52
C VAL A 105 9.13 -3.18 8.46
N ASN A 106 8.47 -4.19 7.87
CA ASN A 106 7.88 -5.29 8.63
C ASN A 106 8.92 -6.37 8.96
N LYS A 107 8.62 -7.25 9.91
CA LYS A 107 9.55 -8.24 10.46
C LYS A 107 10.83 -7.58 11.02
N ALA A 108 10.66 -6.43 11.67
CA ALA A 108 11.78 -5.65 12.22
C ALA A 108 12.44 -6.28 13.45
N ASP A 109 11.98 -7.44 13.87
CA ASP A 109 12.62 -8.33 14.84
C ASP A 109 13.78 -9.15 14.24
N ARG A 110 13.92 -9.15 12.92
CA ARG A 110 14.99 -9.90 12.24
C ARG A 110 16.32 -9.17 12.26
N PRO A 111 17.44 -9.93 12.23
CA PRO A 111 18.79 -9.35 12.17
C PRO A 111 18.93 -8.38 10.98
N GLY A 112 19.62 -7.27 11.19
CA GLY A 112 19.88 -6.28 10.14
C GLY A 112 18.76 -5.27 9.92
N ALA A 113 17.60 -5.36 10.59
CA ALA A 113 16.48 -4.47 10.39
C ALA A 113 16.83 -2.98 10.63
N ASP A 114 17.65 -2.67 11.63
CA ASP A 114 18.05 -1.30 11.93
C ASP A 114 18.99 -0.72 10.85
N LEU A 115 19.90 -1.53 10.34
CA LEU A 115 20.77 -1.14 9.22
C LEU A 115 19.93 -0.92 7.96
N PHE A 116 18.98 -1.81 7.68
CA PHE A 116 18.05 -1.69 6.57
C PHE A 116 17.26 -0.38 6.63
N VAL A 117 16.67 -0.04 7.79
CA VAL A 117 15.94 1.23 8.00
C VAL A 117 16.85 2.43 7.78
N LYS A 118 18.10 2.39 8.28
CA LYS A 118 19.07 3.46 8.05
C LYS A 118 19.35 3.65 6.56
N ASN A 119 19.61 2.58 5.83
CA ASN A 119 19.88 2.62 4.40
C ASN A 119 18.67 3.13 3.61
N LEU A 120 17.47 2.64 3.94
CA LEU A 120 16.24 3.12 3.33
C LEU A 120 16.04 4.61 3.52
N ARG A 121 16.26 5.14 4.73
CA ARG A 121 16.18 6.59 5.00
C ARG A 121 17.21 7.39 4.20
N LEU A 122 18.43 6.88 4.04
CA LEU A 122 19.45 7.53 3.21
C LEU A 122 19.06 7.55 1.73
N MET A 123 18.44 6.49 1.23
CA MET A 123 17.96 6.44 -0.16
C MET A 123 16.77 7.35 -0.41
N LEU A 124 15.91 7.55 0.58
CA LEU A 124 14.77 8.46 0.49
C LEU A 124 15.18 9.95 0.61
N ALA A 125 16.34 10.24 1.19
CA ALA A 125 16.79 11.62 1.43
C ALA A 125 16.83 12.50 0.16
N PRO A 126 17.26 12.05 -1.03
CA PRO A 126 17.20 12.84 -2.26
C PRO A 126 15.76 13.13 -2.74
N ALA A 127 14.82 12.22 -2.50
CA ALA A 127 13.42 12.39 -2.89
C ALA A 127 12.72 13.49 -2.05
N PHE A 128 13.31 13.90 -0.92
CA PHE A 128 12.76 14.98 -0.07
C PHE A 128 12.79 16.37 -0.73
N HIS A 129 13.57 16.57 -1.79
CA HIS A 129 13.52 17.83 -2.52
C HIS A 129 12.18 18.09 -3.20
N ASN A 130 11.39 17.05 -3.44
CA ASN A 130 10.07 17.14 -4.08
C ASN A 130 8.92 17.08 -3.05
N HIS A 131 9.17 16.71 -1.80
CA HIS A 131 8.20 16.66 -0.73
C HIS A 131 8.53 17.69 0.36
N SER A 132 7.55 18.42 0.82
CA SER A 132 7.72 19.43 1.89
C SER A 132 8.09 18.82 3.25
N MET A 133 7.97 17.48 3.42
CA MET A 133 8.30 16.73 4.63
C MET A 133 8.89 15.34 4.29
N PRO A 134 9.79 14.81 5.14
CA PRO A 134 10.36 13.48 4.93
C PRO A 134 9.29 12.40 5.04
N VAL A 135 9.33 11.41 4.12
CA VAL A 135 8.44 10.25 4.15
C VAL A 135 8.74 9.40 5.40
N PRO A 136 7.76 9.13 6.26
CA PRO A 136 7.97 8.37 7.47
C PRO A 136 8.34 6.91 7.18
N VAL A 137 9.30 6.38 7.93
CA VAL A 137 9.73 4.97 7.88
C VAL A 137 9.47 4.35 9.24
N ILE A 138 8.50 3.44 9.32
CA ILE A 138 8.00 2.82 10.54
C ILE A 138 8.42 1.35 10.61
N LYS A 139 8.95 0.93 11.75
CA LYS A 139 9.27 -0.49 12.00
C LYS A 139 8.04 -1.20 12.57
N THR A 140 7.73 -2.39 12.04
CA THR A 140 6.65 -3.22 12.55
C THR A 140 7.09 -4.68 12.72
N VAL A 141 6.45 -5.36 13.67
CA VAL A 141 6.42 -6.82 13.77
C VAL A 141 4.95 -7.21 13.82
N ALA A 142 4.35 -7.36 12.64
CA ALA A 142 2.90 -7.52 12.48
C ALA A 142 2.35 -8.72 13.28
N SER A 143 3.08 -9.85 13.30
CA SER A 143 2.72 -11.05 14.07
C SER A 143 2.63 -10.80 15.59
N GLN A 144 3.33 -9.78 16.10
CA GLN A 144 3.35 -9.39 17.51
C GLN A 144 2.58 -8.09 17.76
N LYS A 145 1.92 -7.53 16.74
CA LYS A 145 1.22 -6.23 16.78
C LYS A 145 2.10 -5.04 17.20
N LYS A 146 3.44 -5.18 17.13
CA LYS A 146 4.39 -4.11 17.45
C LYS A 146 4.45 -3.10 16.29
N GLY A 147 4.52 -1.80 16.61
CA GLY A 147 4.59 -0.71 15.64
C GLY A 147 3.24 -0.37 14.96
N ILE A 148 2.18 -1.17 15.15
CA ILE A 148 0.87 -0.95 14.51
C ILE A 148 0.20 0.33 15.01
N THR A 149 0.31 0.63 16.30
CA THR A 149 -0.25 1.87 16.87
C THR A 149 0.42 3.12 16.30
N GLU A 150 1.75 3.07 16.10
CA GLU A 150 2.51 4.16 15.48
C GLU A 150 2.10 4.33 14.01
N LEU A 151 1.99 3.22 13.28
CA LEU A 151 1.52 3.22 11.90
C LEU A 151 0.13 3.86 11.79
N MET A 152 -0.82 3.45 12.62
CA MET A 152 -2.17 4.03 12.63
C MET A 152 -2.18 5.53 12.93
N LYS A 153 -1.38 5.98 13.90
CA LYS A 153 -1.23 7.42 14.19
C LYS A 153 -0.67 8.19 12.99
N THR A 154 0.29 7.62 12.29
CA THR A 154 0.88 8.23 11.09
C THR A 154 -0.15 8.33 9.97
N ILE A 155 -0.91 7.26 9.73
CA ILE A 155 -1.98 7.23 8.72
C ILE A 155 -3.04 8.30 9.04
N THR A 156 -3.57 8.31 10.26
CA THR A 156 -4.61 9.27 10.65
C THR A 156 -4.13 10.72 10.59
N GLY A 157 -2.89 10.98 11.03
CA GLY A 157 -2.29 12.31 10.90
C GLY A 157 -2.02 12.75 9.47
N SER A 158 -1.84 11.81 8.54
CA SER A 158 -1.72 12.11 7.11
C SER A 158 -3.08 12.45 6.48
N PHE A 159 -4.16 11.77 6.87
CA PHE A 159 -5.51 12.10 6.41
C PHE A 159 -5.94 13.53 6.73
N GLU A 160 -5.55 14.06 7.88
CA GLU A 160 -5.87 15.45 8.27
C GLU A 160 -5.21 16.49 7.34
N LYS A 161 -4.13 16.11 6.65
CA LYS A 161 -3.37 16.98 5.73
C LYS A 161 -3.84 16.88 4.28
N ILE A 162 -4.53 15.78 3.90
CA ILE A 162 -5.04 15.55 2.55
C ILE A 162 -6.39 16.24 2.44
N LYS A 163 -6.39 17.54 2.08
CA LYS A 163 -7.64 18.29 1.90
C LYS A 163 -8.30 18.10 0.52
N ASP A 164 -7.53 17.71 -0.51
CA ASP A 164 -8.04 17.46 -1.86
C ASP A 164 -7.22 16.37 -2.54
N ASN A 165 -7.87 15.30 -2.98
CA ASN A 165 -7.19 14.21 -3.68
C ASN A 165 -7.22 14.45 -5.20
N GLU A 166 -6.35 15.33 -5.69
CA GLU A 166 -6.13 15.55 -7.15
C GLU A 166 -5.68 14.27 -7.87
N LYS A 167 -5.01 13.35 -7.16
CA LYS A 167 -4.53 12.06 -7.68
C LYS A 167 -5.67 11.21 -8.28
N ARG A 168 -6.83 11.19 -7.61
CA ARG A 168 -8.00 10.42 -8.06
C ARG A 168 -8.62 11.01 -9.33
N SER A 169 -8.70 12.34 -9.42
CA SER A 169 -9.21 13.03 -10.59
C SER A 169 -8.35 12.74 -11.82
N TRP A 170 -7.04 12.70 -11.65
CA TRP A 170 -6.10 12.34 -12.71
C TRP A 170 -6.30 10.89 -13.18
N LEU A 171 -6.41 9.91 -12.24
CA LEU A 171 -6.64 8.51 -12.59
C LEU A 171 -7.97 8.30 -13.33
N LEU A 172 -9.03 8.99 -12.93
CA LEU A 172 -10.32 8.95 -13.61
C LEU A 172 -10.23 9.53 -15.02
N ALA A 173 -9.48 10.63 -15.20
CA ALA A 173 -9.24 11.22 -16.51
C ALA A 173 -8.47 10.24 -17.41
N GLU A 174 -7.38 9.62 -16.93
CA GLU A 174 -6.61 8.65 -17.71
C GLU A 174 -7.46 7.45 -18.16
N LYS A 175 -8.30 6.91 -17.28
CA LYS A 175 -9.21 5.80 -17.62
C LYS A 175 -10.34 6.18 -18.57
N ALA A 176 -10.69 7.45 -18.68
CA ALA A 176 -11.69 7.92 -19.63
C ALA A 176 -11.14 8.04 -21.07
N PHE A 177 -9.82 8.05 -21.26
CA PHE A 177 -9.14 8.13 -22.55
C PHE A 177 -8.72 6.75 -23.11
N HIS A 178 -8.87 5.67 -22.35
CA HIS A 178 -8.61 4.28 -22.76
C HIS A 178 -9.90 3.45 -22.74
#